data_823ffe0f49c7c08d46ec1af192fb32ff
#
_entry.id   823ffe0f49c7c08d46ec1af192fb32ff
#
_cell.length_a   1.000
_cell.length_b   1.000
_cell.length_c   1.000
_cell.angle_alpha   90.00
_cell.angle_beta   90.00
_cell.angle_gamma   90.00
#
_symmetry.space_group_name_H-M   'P 1'
#
loop_
_entity.id
_entity.type
_entity.pdbx_description
1 polymer ?
#
loop_
_entity_poly.entity_id
_entity_poly.type
_entity_poly.pdbx_seq_one_letter_code
_entity_poly.pdbx_strand_id
1 'polypeptide(L)'
;MSNPEAGGEAVAAPPVRRLRRAERREQILDAATRAFARAGYAVTGLDDIAAEAELTRAMLYRHFDSKADLYRAVLDRACTRLAEATGAHDFGDDAIPALLRAAAADPDGFRLLFRYAAREPDFRDLIDSITNASREVGRRNLARVIPEGPWLDWAANLIPAFTLEAVIAWLDAGRPDPDQAGDRITAAVHGVMAAAHPATHPHALAAAQPGDSIHLVPGSSAEATISVVPIGDHSG
;
A
#
# COMPACT_ATOMS: atom_id res chain seq x y z
N MET A 1 -18.70 -72.22 -19.73
CA MET A 1 -17.53 -71.42 -19.37
C MET A 1 -17.92 -70.00 -19.67
N SER A 2 -18.39 -69.29 -18.66
CA SER A 2 -18.93 -67.92 -18.76
C SER A 2 -17.82 -66.92 -18.50
N ASN A 3 -17.70 -65.96 -19.42
CA ASN A 3 -16.81 -64.83 -19.32
C ASN A 3 -17.55 -63.64 -18.59
N PRO A 4 -17.06 -63.06 -17.53
CA PRO A 4 -17.68 -61.85 -16.94
C PRO A 4 -17.10 -60.62 -17.65
N GLU A 5 -17.97 -59.88 -18.34
CA GLU A 5 -17.67 -58.54 -18.88
C GLU A 5 -17.44 -57.57 -17.69
N ALA A 6 -16.24 -57.00 -17.66
CA ALA A 6 -15.89 -55.91 -16.78
C ALA A 6 -16.50 -54.58 -17.30
N GLY A 7 -17.65 -54.21 -16.75
CA GLY A 7 -18.22 -52.87 -16.97
C GLY A 7 -17.36 -51.81 -16.30
N GLY A 8 -16.54 -51.12 -17.10
CA GLY A 8 -15.83 -49.91 -16.68
C GLY A 8 -16.83 -48.76 -16.53
N GLU A 9 -17.17 -48.43 -15.30
CA GLU A 9 -17.97 -47.26 -14.95
C GLU A 9 -17.13 -46.00 -15.23
N ALA A 10 -17.44 -45.33 -16.33
CA ALA A 10 -16.82 -44.05 -16.66
C ALA A 10 -17.29 -43.01 -15.62
N VAL A 11 -16.40 -42.64 -14.71
CA VAL A 11 -16.63 -41.54 -13.77
C VAL A 11 -16.80 -40.26 -14.59
N ALA A 12 -18.05 -39.81 -14.73
CA ALA A 12 -18.37 -38.53 -15.39
C ALA A 12 -17.71 -37.40 -14.64
N ALA A 13 -16.86 -36.64 -15.31
CA ALA A 13 -16.28 -35.40 -14.76
C ALA A 13 -17.41 -34.46 -14.29
N PRO A 14 -17.27 -33.80 -13.13
CA PRO A 14 -18.32 -32.94 -12.61
C PRO A 14 -18.61 -31.81 -13.62
N PRO A 15 -19.89 -31.41 -13.79
CA PRO A 15 -20.28 -30.40 -14.75
C PRO A 15 -19.57 -29.07 -14.40
N VAL A 16 -18.82 -28.51 -15.36
CA VAL A 16 -18.18 -27.19 -15.22
C VAL A 16 -19.28 -26.16 -14.98
N ARG A 17 -19.37 -25.68 -13.72
CA ARG A 17 -20.36 -24.68 -13.32
C ARG A 17 -20.09 -23.39 -14.13
N ARG A 18 -21.02 -23.00 -14.99
CA ARG A 18 -20.96 -21.71 -15.68
C ARG A 18 -21.09 -20.59 -14.65
N LEU A 19 -20.00 -19.82 -14.47
CA LEU A 19 -20.02 -18.65 -13.59
C LEU A 19 -21.04 -17.63 -14.08
N ARG A 20 -21.74 -16.96 -13.15
CA ARG A 20 -22.60 -15.82 -13.46
C ARG A 20 -21.74 -14.67 -13.99
N ARG A 21 -22.36 -13.71 -14.67
CA ARG A 21 -21.63 -12.56 -15.26
C ARG A 21 -20.82 -11.79 -14.23
N ALA A 22 -21.35 -11.57 -13.04
CA ALA A 22 -20.63 -10.90 -11.94
C ALA A 22 -19.42 -11.72 -11.43
N GLU A 23 -19.60 -13.02 -11.19
CA GLU A 23 -18.52 -13.93 -10.78
C GLU A 23 -17.38 -13.95 -11.82
N ARG A 24 -17.74 -13.94 -13.10
CA ARG A 24 -16.76 -13.88 -14.19
C ARG A 24 -16.01 -12.56 -14.21
N ARG A 25 -16.71 -11.45 -13.97
CA ARG A 25 -16.08 -10.12 -13.89
C ARG A 25 -15.06 -10.08 -12.75
N GLU A 26 -15.39 -10.61 -11.57
CA GLU A 26 -14.44 -10.70 -10.44
C GLU A 26 -13.24 -11.59 -10.77
N GLN A 27 -13.44 -12.74 -11.41
CA GLN A 27 -12.33 -13.59 -11.86
C GLN A 27 -11.35 -12.83 -12.79
N ILE A 28 -11.88 -12.04 -13.72
CA ILE A 28 -11.05 -11.21 -14.61
C ILE A 28 -10.30 -10.13 -13.82
N LEU A 29 -10.98 -9.46 -12.90
CA LEU A 29 -10.35 -8.43 -12.06
C LEU A 29 -9.24 -9.00 -11.17
N ASP A 30 -9.43 -10.19 -10.60
CA ASP A 30 -8.39 -10.86 -9.80
C ASP A 30 -7.16 -11.21 -10.63
N ALA A 31 -7.35 -11.78 -11.82
CA ALA A 31 -6.26 -12.09 -12.73
C ALA A 31 -5.54 -10.82 -13.22
N ALA A 32 -6.30 -9.78 -13.58
CA ALA A 32 -5.76 -8.50 -14.01
C ALA A 32 -4.95 -7.83 -12.88
N THR A 33 -5.43 -7.87 -11.63
CA THR A 33 -4.71 -7.34 -10.47
C THR A 33 -3.33 -8.00 -10.34
N ARG A 34 -3.26 -9.35 -10.37
CA ARG A 34 -1.99 -10.08 -10.31
C ARG A 34 -1.07 -9.79 -11.50
N ALA A 35 -1.62 -9.77 -12.71
CA ALA A 35 -0.83 -9.53 -13.92
C ALA A 35 -0.23 -8.11 -13.92
N PHE A 36 -1.03 -7.09 -13.60
CA PHE A 36 -0.57 -5.70 -13.51
C PHE A 36 0.41 -5.47 -12.35
N ALA A 37 0.18 -6.10 -11.19
CA ALA A 37 1.10 -6.00 -10.06
C ALA A 37 2.47 -6.60 -10.37
N ARG A 38 2.51 -7.68 -11.16
CA ARG A 38 3.75 -8.37 -11.54
C ARG A 38 4.57 -7.63 -12.60
N ALA A 39 3.93 -7.10 -13.64
CA ALA A 39 4.62 -6.57 -14.81
C ALA A 39 4.38 -5.07 -15.09
N GLY A 40 3.47 -4.42 -14.37
CA GLY A 40 3.05 -3.04 -14.58
C GLY A 40 2.04 -2.87 -15.73
N TYR A 41 1.38 -1.70 -15.78
CA TYR A 41 0.36 -1.41 -16.77
C TYR A 41 0.90 -1.41 -18.20
N ALA A 42 2.04 -0.77 -18.44
CA ALA A 42 2.58 -0.58 -19.78
C ALA A 42 2.88 -1.95 -20.48
N VAL A 43 3.50 -2.87 -19.75
CA VAL A 43 4.01 -4.16 -20.27
C VAL A 43 2.92 -5.22 -20.37
N THR A 44 1.98 -5.27 -19.41
CA THR A 44 0.93 -6.29 -19.35
C THR A 44 -0.02 -6.18 -20.55
N GLY A 45 -0.15 -7.26 -21.34
CA GLY A 45 -1.10 -7.37 -22.44
C GLY A 45 -2.44 -7.99 -21.99
N LEU A 46 -3.49 -7.81 -22.82
CA LEU A 46 -4.78 -8.49 -22.57
C LEU A 46 -4.68 -10.00 -22.73
N ASP A 47 -3.72 -10.49 -23.54
CA ASP A 47 -3.48 -11.92 -23.71
C ASP A 47 -2.86 -12.55 -22.44
N ASP A 48 -1.97 -11.81 -21.75
CA ASP A 48 -1.41 -12.23 -20.46
C ASP A 48 -2.51 -12.35 -19.40
N ILE A 49 -3.41 -11.36 -19.35
CA ILE A 49 -4.55 -11.35 -18.42
C ILE A 49 -5.53 -12.49 -18.76
N ALA A 50 -5.79 -12.73 -20.04
CA ALA A 50 -6.66 -13.82 -20.46
C ALA A 50 -6.10 -15.19 -20.05
N ALA A 51 -4.79 -15.39 -20.24
CA ALA A 51 -4.09 -16.60 -19.80
C ALA A 51 -4.14 -16.76 -18.28
N GLU A 52 -3.84 -15.70 -17.52
CA GLU A 52 -3.91 -15.67 -16.04
C GLU A 52 -5.33 -15.97 -15.51
N ALA A 53 -6.36 -15.53 -16.25
CA ALA A 53 -7.77 -15.76 -15.91
C ALA A 53 -8.30 -17.11 -16.41
N GLU A 54 -7.51 -17.89 -17.15
CA GLU A 54 -7.93 -19.10 -17.87
C GLU A 54 -9.12 -18.84 -18.83
N LEU A 55 -9.08 -17.72 -19.53
CA LEU A 55 -10.12 -17.24 -20.43
C LEU A 55 -9.56 -16.92 -21.80
N THR A 56 -10.45 -16.72 -22.78
CA THR A 56 -10.07 -16.16 -24.09
C THR A 56 -10.12 -14.64 -24.07
N ARG A 57 -9.30 -14.01 -24.89
CA ARG A 57 -9.34 -12.54 -25.08
C ARG A 57 -10.73 -12.02 -25.47
N ALA A 58 -11.49 -12.79 -26.28
CA ALA A 58 -12.86 -12.44 -26.64
C ALA A 58 -13.80 -12.39 -25.41
N MET A 59 -13.53 -13.20 -24.38
CA MET A 59 -14.32 -13.16 -23.14
C MET A 59 -13.96 -11.92 -22.31
N LEU A 60 -12.72 -11.43 -22.32
CA LEU A 60 -12.35 -10.17 -21.68
C LEU A 60 -13.12 -9.00 -22.31
N TYR A 61 -13.15 -8.89 -23.63
CA TYR A 61 -13.87 -7.83 -24.36
C TYR A 61 -15.38 -7.82 -24.16
N ARG A 62 -15.98 -8.90 -23.62
CA ARG A 62 -17.39 -8.93 -23.21
C ARG A 62 -17.65 -8.18 -21.90
N HIS A 63 -16.61 -7.90 -21.12
CA HIS A 63 -16.68 -7.30 -19.80
C HIS A 63 -15.98 -5.94 -19.71
N PHE A 64 -14.99 -5.70 -20.58
CA PHE A 64 -14.17 -4.49 -20.57
C PHE A 64 -13.84 -4.07 -22.00
N ASP A 65 -14.03 -2.79 -22.29
CA ASP A 65 -13.87 -2.25 -23.66
C ASP A 65 -12.40 -2.10 -24.06
N SER A 66 -11.51 -1.93 -23.09
CA SER A 66 -10.08 -1.74 -23.30
C SER A 66 -9.23 -2.22 -22.12
N LYS A 67 -7.90 -2.27 -22.30
CA LYS A 67 -6.95 -2.48 -21.21
C LYS A 67 -7.03 -1.36 -20.18
N ALA A 68 -7.23 -0.11 -20.61
CA ALA A 68 -7.36 1.03 -19.72
C ALA A 68 -8.64 0.96 -18.88
N ASP A 69 -9.76 0.55 -19.47
CA ASP A 69 -11.01 0.32 -18.76
C ASP A 69 -10.87 -0.80 -17.71
N LEU A 70 -10.23 -1.91 -18.08
CA LEU A 70 -9.94 -3.00 -17.15
C LEU A 70 -9.02 -2.53 -16.00
N TYR A 71 -7.96 -1.77 -16.30
CA TYR A 71 -7.06 -1.27 -15.27
C TYR A 71 -7.75 -0.29 -14.32
N ARG A 72 -8.56 0.63 -14.86
CA ARG A 72 -9.39 1.53 -14.05
C ARG A 72 -10.32 0.74 -13.12
N ALA A 73 -10.99 -0.29 -13.63
CA ALA A 73 -11.86 -1.13 -12.81
C ALA A 73 -11.10 -1.92 -11.72
N VAL A 74 -9.84 -2.31 -11.95
CA VAL A 74 -8.97 -2.90 -10.93
C VAL A 74 -8.66 -1.87 -9.83
N LEU A 75 -8.28 -0.64 -10.21
CA LEU A 75 -8.01 0.42 -9.25
C LEU A 75 -9.25 0.82 -8.44
N ASP A 76 -10.40 0.99 -9.10
CA ASP A 76 -11.69 1.32 -8.46
C ASP A 76 -12.08 0.25 -7.44
N ARG A 77 -11.90 -1.04 -7.78
CA ARG A 77 -12.15 -2.15 -6.85
C ARG A 77 -11.21 -2.12 -5.65
N ALA A 78 -9.93 -1.87 -5.88
CA ALA A 78 -8.95 -1.76 -4.80
C ALA A 78 -9.26 -0.58 -3.87
N CYS A 79 -9.66 0.58 -4.42
CA CYS A 79 -10.13 1.73 -3.65
C CYS A 79 -11.38 1.39 -2.81
N THR A 80 -12.36 0.71 -3.41
CA THR A 80 -13.59 0.32 -2.71
C THR A 80 -13.29 -0.62 -1.54
N ARG A 81 -12.50 -1.68 -1.78
CA ARG A 81 -12.09 -2.62 -0.72
C ARG A 81 -11.32 -1.94 0.40
N LEU A 82 -10.44 -1.01 0.06
CA LEU A 82 -9.69 -0.23 1.04
C LEU A 82 -10.62 0.63 1.88
N ALA A 83 -11.54 1.38 1.24
CA ALA A 83 -12.50 2.23 1.91
C ALA A 83 -13.44 1.44 2.85
N GLU A 84 -13.92 0.27 2.41
CA GLU A 84 -14.73 -0.63 3.23
C GLU A 84 -13.96 -1.14 4.45
N ALA A 85 -12.68 -1.50 4.29
CA ALA A 85 -11.85 -2.05 5.34
C ALA A 85 -11.40 -1.00 6.37
N THR A 86 -11.21 0.25 5.95
CA THR A 86 -10.68 1.33 6.82
C THR A 86 -11.77 2.23 7.40
N GLY A 87 -13.04 2.08 6.99
CA GLY A 87 -14.09 3.00 7.41
C GLY A 87 -13.84 4.39 6.84
N ALA A 88 -14.29 4.67 5.69
CA ALA A 88 -13.90 5.68 4.70
C ALA A 88 -13.64 7.14 5.14
N HIS A 89 -13.84 7.55 6.41
CA HIS A 89 -13.95 8.98 6.69
C HIS A 89 -13.28 9.49 7.98
N ASP A 90 -12.69 8.63 8.81
CA ASP A 90 -12.01 9.10 10.03
C ASP A 90 -10.76 8.23 10.33
N PHE A 91 -9.59 8.88 10.43
CA PHE A 91 -8.34 8.24 10.84
C PHE A 91 -8.27 8.20 12.38
N GLY A 92 -9.11 7.35 12.98
CA GLY A 92 -9.05 7.06 14.42
C GLY A 92 -7.90 6.10 14.78
N ASP A 93 -7.84 5.72 16.06
CA ASP A 93 -6.77 4.85 16.60
C ASP A 93 -6.66 3.49 15.89
N ASP A 94 -7.74 3.00 15.27
CA ASP A 94 -7.77 1.74 14.53
C ASP A 94 -7.41 1.88 13.04
N ALA A 95 -7.13 3.08 12.56
CA ALA A 95 -6.89 3.34 11.14
C ALA A 95 -5.66 2.60 10.60
N ILE A 96 -4.53 2.60 11.32
CA ILE A 96 -3.30 1.91 10.91
C ILE A 96 -3.48 0.38 10.97
N PRO A 97 -4.02 -0.23 12.04
CA PRO A 97 -4.39 -1.63 12.04
C PRO A 97 -5.36 -2.03 10.91
N ALA A 98 -6.38 -1.22 10.63
CA ALA A 98 -7.31 -1.48 9.53
C ALA A 98 -6.62 -1.43 8.16
N LEU A 99 -5.73 -0.46 7.95
CA LEU A 99 -4.93 -0.33 6.73
C LEU A 99 -4.02 -1.54 6.51
N LEU A 100 -3.35 -2.03 7.57
CA LEU A 100 -2.53 -3.24 7.52
C LEU A 100 -3.36 -4.49 7.19
N ARG A 101 -4.55 -4.64 7.79
CA ARG A 101 -5.46 -5.74 7.45
C ARG A 101 -5.90 -5.68 5.99
N ALA A 102 -6.28 -4.48 5.49
CA ALA A 102 -6.65 -4.28 4.09
C ALA A 102 -5.51 -4.62 3.13
N ALA A 103 -4.30 -4.13 3.42
CA ALA A 103 -3.11 -4.40 2.64
C ALA A 103 -2.72 -5.88 2.65
N ALA A 104 -2.87 -6.57 3.79
CA ALA A 104 -2.61 -8.00 3.90
C ALA A 104 -3.64 -8.86 3.15
N ALA A 105 -4.89 -8.41 3.05
CA ALA A 105 -5.97 -9.09 2.32
C ALA A 105 -5.84 -8.96 0.80
N ASP A 106 -5.37 -7.82 0.29
CA ASP A 106 -5.16 -7.57 -1.14
C ASP A 106 -3.83 -6.83 -1.38
N PRO A 107 -2.67 -7.51 -1.19
CA PRO A 107 -1.36 -6.87 -1.29
C PRO A 107 -1.04 -6.37 -2.70
N ASP A 108 -1.52 -7.04 -3.73
CA ASP A 108 -1.32 -6.63 -5.11
C ASP A 108 -2.16 -5.40 -5.47
N GLY A 109 -3.44 -5.37 -5.07
CA GLY A 109 -4.29 -4.19 -5.23
C GLY A 109 -3.75 -2.98 -4.46
N PHE A 110 -3.24 -3.18 -3.26
CA PHE A 110 -2.63 -2.13 -2.46
C PHE A 110 -1.38 -1.53 -3.13
N ARG A 111 -0.47 -2.39 -3.65
CA ARG A 111 0.70 -1.93 -4.41
C ARG A 111 0.34 -1.23 -5.70
N LEU A 112 -0.69 -1.73 -6.41
CA LEU A 112 -1.17 -1.08 -7.63
C LEU A 112 -1.64 0.34 -7.37
N LEU A 113 -2.43 0.57 -6.32
CA LEU A 113 -2.90 1.90 -5.97
C LEU A 113 -1.75 2.86 -5.63
N PHE A 114 -0.89 2.47 -4.68
CA PHE A 114 0.01 3.44 -4.05
C PHE A 114 1.43 3.45 -4.60
N ARG A 115 1.84 2.41 -5.34
CA ARG A 115 3.20 2.36 -5.91
C ARG A 115 3.23 2.48 -7.42
N TYR A 116 2.25 1.91 -8.14
CA TYR A 116 2.30 1.82 -9.59
C TYR A 116 1.38 2.83 -10.27
N ALA A 117 0.13 2.97 -9.87
CA ALA A 117 -0.83 3.85 -10.54
C ALA A 117 -0.42 5.34 -10.51
N ALA A 118 0.26 5.79 -9.45
CA ALA A 118 0.78 7.15 -9.35
C ALA A 118 1.82 7.51 -10.45
N ARG A 119 2.43 6.49 -11.07
CA ARG A 119 3.42 6.66 -12.15
C ARG A 119 2.80 6.63 -13.55
N GLU A 120 1.53 6.25 -13.65
CA GLU A 120 0.81 6.14 -14.91
C GLU A 120 0.03 7.44 -15.17
N PRO A 121 0.38 8.22 -16.21
CA PRO A 121 -0.23 9.53 -16.46
C PRO A 121 -1.76 9.50 -16.58
N ASP A 122 -2.28 8.44 -17.22
CA ASP A 122 -3.72 8.27 -17.51
C ASP A 122 -4.58 8.01 -16.26
N PHE A 123 -3.95 7.69 -15.12
CA PHE A 123 -4.63 7.36 -13.86
C PHE A 123 -4.24 8.29 -12.71
N ARG A 124 -3.46 9.32 -13.00
CA ARG A 124 -2.98 10.29 -12.00
C ARG A 124 -4.13 10.98 -11.28
N ASP A 125 -5.17 11.40 -12.00
CA ASP A 125 -6.32 12.11 -11.42
C ASP A 125 -7.01 11.28 -10.31
N LEU A 126 -7.11 9.97 -10.49
CA LEU A 126 -7.66 9.08 -9.47
C LEU A 126 -6.78 9.07 -8.21
N ILE A 127 -5.47 8.92 -8.38
CA ILE A 127 -4.53 8.86 -7.26
C ILE A 127 -4.42 10.21 -6.55
N ASP A 128 -4.40 11.31 -7.30
CA ASP A 128 -4.41 12.67 -6.74
C ASP A 128 -5.67 12.92 -5.92
N SER A 129 -6.83 12.45 -6.38
CA SER A 129 -8.08 12.54 -5.63
C SER A 129 -8.02 11.81 -4.29
N ILE A 130 -7.52 10.56 -4.28
CA ILE A 130 -7.35 9.75 -3.05
C ILE A 130 -6.37 10.42 -2.09
N THR A 131 -5.24 10.89 -2.62
CA THR A 131 -4.18 11.53 -1.84
C THR A 131 -4.68 12.83 -1.21
N ASN A 132 -5.40 13.65 -1.97
CA ASN A 132 -5.96 14.91 -1.47
C ASN A 132 -7.04 14.68 -0.41
N ALA A 133 -7.92 13.69 -0.61
CA ALA A 133 -8.91 13.30 0.40
C ALA A 133 -8.24 12.84 1.71
N SER A 134 -7.21 11.99 1.61
CA SER A 134 -6.45 11.51 2.77
C SER A 134 -5.73 12.64 3.51
N ARG A 135 -5.15 13.59 2.76
CA ARG A 135 -4.51 14.78 3.34
C ARG A 135 -5.50 15.66 4.10
N GLU A 136 -6.68 15.89 3.53
CA GLU A 136 -7.72 16.71 4.17
C GLU A 136 -8.24 16.08 5.46
N VAL A 137 -8.47 14.77 5.48
CA VAL A 137 -8.84 14.04 6.70
C VAL A 137 -7.71 14.12 7.73
N GLY A 138 -6.47 13.87 7.31
CA GLY A 138 -5.30 13.97 8.17
C GLY A 138 -5.16 15.36 8.79
N ARG A 139 -5.29 16.43 7.99
CA ARG A 139 -5.20 17.80 8.45
C ARG A 139 -6.26 18.13 9.51
N ARG A 140 -7.51 17.74 9.29
CA ARG A 140 -8.60 17.95 10.27
C ARG A 140 -8.33 17.26 11.60
N ASN A 141 -7.79 16.04 11.57
CA ASN A 141 -7.48 15.30 12.80
C ASN A 141 -6.28 15.88 13.53
N LEU A 142 -5.22 16.21 12.79
CA LEU A 142 -4.01 16.80 13.35
C LEU A 142 -4.21 18.21 13.91
N ALA A 143 -5.14 19.00 13.37
CA ALA A 143 -5.48 20.32 13.87
C ALA A 143 -6.04 20.33 15.31
N ARG A 144 -6.42 19.15 15.83
CA ARG A 144 -6.85 18.99 17.23
C ARG A 144 -5.66 19.02 18.22
N VAL A 145 -4.47 18.70 17.74
CA VAL A 145 -3.26 18.52 18.57
C VAL A 145 -2.08 19.37 18.12
N ILE A 146 -2.00 19.75 16.84
CA ILE A 146 -0.95 20.61 16.28
C ILE A 146 -1.57 21.97 15.96
N PRO A 147 -0.98 23.09 16.43
CA PRO A 147 -1.45 24.44 16.11
C PRO A 147 -1.46 24.71 14.59
N GLU A 148 -2.42 25.55 14.15
CA GLU A 148 -2.47 26.01 12.77
C GLU A 148 -1.15 26.63 12.35
N GLY A 149 -0.66 26.27 11.17
CA GLY A 149 0.58 26.80 10.62
C GLY A 149 1.36 25.80 9.76
N PRO A 150 2.57 26.16 9.29
CA PRO A 150 3.36 25.34 8.37
C PRO A 150 3.66 23.91 8.87
N TRP A 151 3.79 23.71 10.19
CA TRP A 151 4.06 22.40 10.76
C TRP A 151 2.82 21.48 10.74
N LEU A 152 1.62 22.02 10.86
CA LEU A 152 0.40 21.27 10.64
C LEU A 152 0.29 20.83 9.18
N ASP A 153 0.56 21.72 8.22
CA ASP A 153 0.53 21.38 6.80
C ASP A 153 1.61 20.35 6.42
N TRP A 154 2.82 20.50 7.02
CA TRP A 154 3.89 19.52 6.87
C TRP A 154 3.48 18.13 7.38
N ALA A 155 2.95 18.03 8.60
CA ALA A 155 2.51 16.77 9.18
C ALA A 155 1.34 16.15 8.41
N ALA A 156 0.37 16.95 7.98
CA ALA A 156 -0.78 16.50 7.20
C ALA A 156 -0.39 15.94 5.82
N ASN A 157 0.73 16.39 5.25
CA ASN A 157 1.30 15.84 4.02
C ASN A 157 2.13 14.59 4.30
N LEU A 158 2.97 14.63 5.35
CA LEU A 158 3.95 13.57 5.61
C LEU A 158 3.31 12.31 6.19
N ILE A 159 2.41 12.44 7.17
CA ILE A 159 1.89 11.28 7.90
C ILE A 159 1.15 10.29 7.01
N PRO A 160 0.20 10.69 6.13
CA PRO A 160 -0.43 9.74 5.22
C PRO A 160 0.57 9.07 4.27
N ALA A 161 1.49 9.84 3.68
CA ALA A 161 2.50 9.31 2.77
C ALA A 161 3.44 8.32 3.48
N PHE A 162 3.94 8.68 4.66
CA PHE A 162 4.76 7.80 5.50
C PHE A 162 4.03 6.51 5.87
N THR A 163 2.76 6.61 6.29
CA THR A 163 1.96 5.44 6.68
C THR A 163 1.79 4.46 5.52
N LEU A 164 1.48 4.96 4.32
CA LEU A 164 1.35 4.12 3.11
C LEU A 164 2.67 3.43 2.76
N GLU A 165 3.79 4.17 2.77
CA GLU A 165 5.11 3.60 2.50
C GLU A 165 5.55 2.60 3.57
N ALA A 166 5.23 2.84 4.86
CA ALA A 166 5.51 1.90 5.94
C ALA A 166 4.74 0.58 5.76
N VAL A 167 3.47 0.64 5.34
CA VAL A 167 2.67 -0.55 5.04
C VAL A 167 3.22 -1.29 3.81
N ILE A 168 3.61 -0.59 2.75
CA ILE A 168 4.23 -1.21 1.56
C ILE A 168 5.55 -1.89 1.95
N ALA A 169 6.40 -1.21 2.73
CA ALA A 169 7.67 -1.77 3.20
C ALA A 169 7.45 -3.02 4.06
N TRP A 170 6.41 -3.02 4.92
CA TRP A 170 6.04 -4.20 5.71
C TRP A 170 5.58 -5.37 4.83
N LEU A 171 4.76 -5.11 3.79
CA LEU A 171 4.36 -6.13 2.81
C LEU A 171 5.57 -6.72 2.06
N ASP A 172 6.51 -5.85 1.64
CA ASP A 172 7.70 -6.24 0.88
C ASP A 172 8.70 -7.02 1.75
N ALA A 173 8.75 -6.75 3.06
CA ALA A 173 9.51 -7.51 4.03
C ALA A 173 8.90 -8.87 4.40
N GLY A 174 7.79 -9.26 3.78
CA GLY A 174 7.11 -10.52 4.06
C GLY A 174 6.20 -10.49 5.29
N ARG A 175 5.77 -9.33 5.70
CA ARG A 175 4.83 -9.10 6.82
C ARG A 175 5.38 -9.58 8.17
N PRO A 176 6.56 -9.09 8.61
CA PRO A 176 7.12 -9.47 9.92
C PRO A 176 6.20 -9.01 11.06
N ASP A 177 6.14 -9.82 12.12
CA ASP A 177 5.41 -9.54 13.37
C ASP A 177 4.02 -8.91 13.15
N PRO A 178 3.06 -9.57 12.47
CA PRO A 178 1.79 -8.95 12.06
C PRO A 178 1.01 -8.34 13.24
N ASP A 179 1.09 -8.97 14.41
CA ASP A 179 0.39 -8.52 15.62
C ASP A 179 0.98 -7.22 16.21
N GLN A 180 2.26 -6.94 15.93
CA GLN A 180 2.97 -5.75 16.44
C GLN A 180 3.13 -4.65 15.37
N ALA A 181 2.91 -4.95 14.11
CA ALA A 181 3.16 -4.03 13.00
C ALA A 181 2.37 -2.72 13.15
N GLY A 182 1.11 -2.82 13.61
CA GLY A 182 0.26 -1.66 13.88
C GLY A 182 0.86 -0.73 14.92
N ASP A 183 1.27 -1.27 16.05
CA ASP A 183 1.86 -0.50 17.16
C ASP A 183 3.18 0.17 16.74
N ARG A 184 4.02 -0.55 15.98
CA ARG A 184 5.31 -0.03 15.50
C ARG A 184 5.12 1.14 14.54
N ILE A 185 4.20 1.02 13.57
CA ILE A 185 3.91 2.11 12.63
C ILE A 185 3.24 3.28 13.36
N THR A 186 2.32 3.02 14.27
CA THR A 186 1.68 4.05 15.10
C THR A 186 2.69 4.82 15.94
N ALA A 187 3.64 4.14 16.57
CA ALA A 187 4.72 4.78 17.32
C ALA A 187 5.57 5.72 16.44
N ALA A 188 5.88 5.31 15.21
CA ALA A 188 6.61 6.15 14.27
C ALA A 188 5.79 7.38 13.82
N VAL A 189 4.48 7.21 13.59
CA VAL A 189 3.56 8.33 13.28
C VAL A 189 3.50 9.31 14.46
N HIS A 190 3.42 8.82 15.69
CA HIS A 190 3.48 9.67 16.89
C HIS A 190 4.81 10.44 17.00
N GLY A 191 5.92 9.84 16.57
CA GLY A 191 7.21 10.54 16.48
C GLY A 191 7.16 11.73 15.49
N VAL A 192 6.53 11.55 14.34
CA VAL A 192 6.33 12.63 13.36
C VAL A 192 5.41 13.72 13.93
N MET A 193 4.32 13.33 14.61
CA MET A 193 3.42 14.29 15.28
C MET A 193 4.15 15.10 16.36
N ALA A 194 4.96 14.44 17.18
CA ALA A 194 5.78 15.10 18.20
C ALA A 194 6.78 16.09 17.60
N ALA A 195 7.39 15.75 16.47
CA ALA A 195 8.31 16.63 15.74
C ALA A 195 7.62 17.88 15.18
N ALA A 196 6.34 17.79 14.84
CA ALA A 196 5.54 18.93 14.37
C ALA A 196 5.01 19.83 15.50
N HIS A 197 5.09 19.40 16.75
CA HIS A 197 4.56 20.17 17.89
C HIS A 197 5.60 21.14 18.44
N PRO A 198 5.31 22.45 18.55
CA PRO A 198 6.28 23.48 18.95
C PRO A 198 6.85 23.30 20.35
N ALA A 199 6.18 22.57 21.24
CA ALA A 199 6.62 22.36 22.63
C ALA A 199 7.67 21.23 22.79
N THR A 200 7.99 20.49 21.75
CA THR A 200 8.79 19.26 21.85
C THR A 200 10.28 19.45 21.50
N HIS A 201 10.70 20.66 21.14
CA HIS A 201 12.12 20.97 20.91
C HIS A 201 12.73 21.85 22.02
N PRO A 202 13.13 21.30 23.17
CA PRO A 202 14.11 21.94 23.99
C PRO A 202 15.49 21.71 23.38
N HIS A 203 16.05 22.73 22.74
CA HIS A 203 17.49 23.01 22.63
C HIS A 203 18.51 21.91 22.25
N ALA A 204 18.16 20.79 21.62
CA ALA A 204 19.18 19.83 21.20
C ALA A 204 19.90 20.25 19.89
N LEU A 205 19.35 21.20 19.12
CA LEU A 205 19.97 21.73 17.87
C LEU A 205 20.68 23.08 18.07
N ALA A 206 20.58 23.71 19.22
CA ALA A 206 21.24 25.00 19.48
C ALA A 206 22.73 24.88 19.82
N ALA A 207 23.29 23.69 19.90
CA ALA A 207 24.69 23.43 20.22
C ALA A 207 25.56 23.00 19.01
N ALA A 208 24.96 22.73 17.86
CA ALA A 208 25.73 22.42 16.66
C ALA A 208 26.20 23.73 16.01
N GLN A 209 27.48 24.03 16.08
CA GLN A 209 28.11 25.16 15.38
C GLN A 209 28.15 24.87 13.88
N PRO A 210 28.10 25.90 12.99
CA PRO A 210 28.30 25.68 11.56
C PRO A 210 29.71 25.11 11.32
N GLY A 211 29.78 23.82 11.01
CA GLY A 211 31.05 23.10 10.80
C GLY A 211 31.11 21.71 11.40
N ASP A 212 30.14 21.34 12.25
CA ASP A 212 30.11 20.00 12.84
C ASP A 212 29.61 18.96 11.83
N SER A 213 30.40 17.92 11.60
CA SER A 213 30.02 16.78 10.75
C SER A 213 29.29 15.73 11.58
N ILE A 214 28.11 15.32 11.11
CA ILE A 214 27.32 14.24 11.73
C ILE A 214 27.86 12.91 11.19
N HIS A 215 28.47 12.11 12.04
CA HIS A 215 28.86 10.73 11.72
C HIS A 215 27.91 9.75 12.38
N LEU A 216 27.31 8.87 11.58
CA LEU A 216 26.61 7.68 12.06
C LEU A 216 27.64 6.62 12.40
N VAL A 217 27.83 6.35 13.69
CA VAL A 217 28.66 5.24 14.17
C VAL A 217 27.75 4.02 14.34
N PRO A 218 28.00 2.89 13.64
CA PRO A 218 27.24 1.68 13.89
C PRO A 218 27.62 1.11 15.28
N GLY A 219 26.73 1.30 16.24
CA GLY A 219 26.85 0.73 17.57
C GLY A 219 26.50 -0.75 17.53
N SER A 220 27.32 -1.57 18.16
CA SER A 220 27.04 -2.97 18.45
C SER A 220 25.90 -3.04 19.47
N SER A 221 24.78 -3.63 19.06
CA SER A 221 23.60 -3.97 19.86
C SER A 221 22.72 -2.81 20.36
N ALA A 222 21.57 -2.66 19.70
CA ALA A 222 20.25 -2.20 20.20
C ALA A 222 20.00 -0.71 20.53
N GLU A 223 20.95 0.20 20.49
CA GLU A 223 20.65 1.64 20.64
C GLU A 223 21.50 2.47 19.68
N ALA A 224 20.86 3.15 18.73
CA ALA A 224 21.52 4.15 17.90
C ALA A 224 21.67 5.44 18.70
N THR A 225 22.86 5.69 19.24
CA THR A 225 23.19 6.94 19.90
C THR A 225 23.79 7.91 18.88
N ILE A 226 23.18 9.06 18.71
CA ILE A 226 23.74 10.16 17.90
C ILE A 226 24.78 10.88 18.80
N SER A 227 26.07 10.79 18.44
CA SER A 227 27.13 11.53 19.11
C SER A 227 27.65 12.63 18.20
N VAL A 228 27.68 13.86 18.70
CA VAL A 228 28.31 15.00 18.02
C VAL A 228 29.76 15.09 18.45
N VAL A 229 30.69 14.92 17.53
CA VAL A 229 32.12 15.06 17.80
C VAL A 229 32.60 16.39 17.20
N PRO A 230 33.16 17.31 17.98
CA PRO A 230 33.72 18.56 17.45
C PRO A 230 34.98 18.25 16.62
N ILE A 231 35.10 18.91 15.48
CA ILE A 231 36.31 18.83 14.64
C ILE A 231 37.42 19.57 15.37
N GLY A 232 38.40 18.80 15.85
CA GLY A 232 39.57 19.38 16.47
C GLY A 232 40.38 20.23 15.47
N ASP A 233 40.73 21.43 15.92
CA ASP A 233 41.55 22.39 15.23
C ASP A 233 42.94 21.77 14.95
N HIS A 234 43.24 21.45 13.70
CA HIS A 234 44.57 21.08 13.26
C HIS A 234 45.29 22.32 12.82
N SER A 235 45.73 23.14 13.79
CA SER A 235 46.75 24.15 13.59
C SER A 235 48.08 23.53 14.06
N GLY A 236 48.93 23.22 13.09
CA GLY A 236 50.28 22.76 13.30
C GLY A 236 51.00 22.60 11.98
#